data_6f576e99aea1869a01ec4a6ab5d58da7
#
_entry.id   6f576e99aea1869a01ec4a6ab5d58da7
#
_cell.length_a   1.000
_cell.length_b   1.000
_cell.length_c   1.000
_cell.angle_alpha   90.00
_cell.angle_beta   90.00
_cell.angle_gamma   90.00
#
_symmetry.space_group_name_H-M   'P 1'
#
loop_
_entity.id
_entity.type
_entity.pdbx_description
1 polymer ?
#
loop_
_entity_poly.entity_id
_entity_poly.type
_entity_poly.pdbx_seq_one_letter_code
_entity_poly.pdbx_strand_id
1 'polypeptide(L)'
;MIPPSPVALIDYGSGNLHSAGKALERAARESGTNKAVLVTADPDVVRRADRIVLPGVGAYADCRRGLDAVPGMVEALTEAVIEKGRPFLGICVGLQLMASRGLEHGVTEGLGWIEGDVVKITPADPALKIPHMGWNSLNLARPHPILKGIPTGEGGLDAYFVHSYHLKAANPAEVVATADYAGAITAVVGRGNIAGTQFHPEKSQRLGLALLANFLKWTP
;
A
#
# COMPACT_ATOMS: atom_id res chain seq x y z
N MET A 1 13.38 -21.74 11.81
CA MET A 1 13.22 -20.82 12.96
C MET A 1 12.79 -19.46 12.39
N ILE A 2 11.65 -18.90 12.84
CA ILE A 2 11.18 -17.58 12.39
C ILE A 2 12.09 -16.53 13.04
N PRO A 3 12.68 -15.59 12.26
CA PRO A 3 13.48 -14.51 12.84
C PRO A 3 12.67 -13.69 13.84
N PRO A 4 13.29 -13.14 14.88
CA PRO A 4 12.60 -12.23 15.77
C PRO A 4 12.17 -10.97 15.03
N SER A 5 10.89 -10.58 15.16
CA SER A 5 10.33 -9.35 14.61
C SER A 5 10.49 -9.16 13.08
N PRO A 6 10.04 -10.12 12.23
CA PRO A 6 10.16 -10.01 10.79
C PRO A 6 9.18 -8.98 10.21
N VAL A 7 9.47 -8.54 8.97
CA VAL A 7 8.48 -7.91 8.08
C VAL A 7 7.72 -9.03 7.39
N ALA A 8 6.41 -9.13 7.61
CA ALA A 8 5.57 -10.08 6.89
C ALA A 8 5.09 -9.46 5.57
N LEU A 9 5.49 -10.04 4.45
CA LEU A 9 4.96 -9.75 3.12
C LEU A 9 3.92 -10.82 2.80
N ILE A 10 2.65 -10.41 2.73
CA ILE A 10 1.53 -11.35 2.67
C ILE A 10 1.42 -11.97 1.29
N ASP A 11 1.43 -13.31 1.26
CA ASP A 11 1.11 -14.12 0.08
C ASP A 11 -0.30 -14.68 0.20
N TYR A 12 -1.20 -14.15 -0.62
CA TYR A 12 -2.58 -14.62 -0.75
C TYR A 12 -2.95 -14.89 -2.22
N GLY A 13 -1.94 -15.18 -3.03
CA GLY A 13 -2.11 -15.46 -4.45
C GLY A 13 -2.18 -14.21 -5.33
N SER A 14 -1.93 -13.01 -4.78
CA SER A 14 -1.89 -11.76 -5.55
C SER A 14 -0.71 -10.89 -5.11
N GLY A 15 -0.25 -10.03 -6.03
CA GLY A 15 0.85 -9.11 -5.78
C GLY A 15 2.16 -9.52 -6.43
N ASN A 16 3.02 -8.54 -6.65
CA ASN A 16 4.38 -8.73 -7.16
C ASN A 16 5.34 -9.08 -6.02
N LEU A 17 5.13 -10.26 -5.41
CA LEU A 17 5.83 -10.70 -4.19
C LEU A 17 7.35 -10.70 -4.35
N HIS A 18 7.84 -11.17 -5.50
CA HIS A 18 9.29 -11.23 -5.73
C HIS A 18 9.91 -9.82 -5.73
N SER A 19 9.36 -8.90 -6.51
CA SER A 19 9.90 -7.53 -6.59
C SER A 19 9.69 -6.75 -5.28
N ALA A 20 8.54 -6.90 -4.63
CA ALA A 20 8.28 -6.26 -3.34
C ALA A 20 9.22 -6.78 -2.25
N GLY A 21 9.43 -8.10 -2.19
CA GLY A 21 10.38 -8.73 -1.27
C GLY A 21 11.81 -8.23 -1.48
N LYS A 22 12.29 -8.24 -2.72
CA LYS A 22 13.64 -7.73 -3.06
C LYS A 22 13.82 -6.25 -2.74
N ALA A 23 12.80 -5.43 -2.99
CA ALA A 23 12.85 -4.01 -2.67
C ALA A 23 12.87 -3.78 -1.15
N LEU A 24 12.07 -4.52 -0.37
CA LEU A 24 12.09 -4.47 1.09
C LEU A 24 13.43 -4.96 1.68
N GLU A 25 13.97 -6.08 1.21
CA GLU A 25 15.28 -6.59 1.61
C GLU A 25 16.40 -5.55 1.34
N ARG A 26 16.37 -4.94 0.16
CA ARG A 26 17.30 -3.88 -0.22
C ARG A 26 17.15 -2.66 0.68
N ALA A 27 15.93 -2.18 0.90
CA ALA A 27 15.65 -1.05 1.78
C ALA A 27 16.08 -1.34 3.22
N ALA A 28 15.87 -2.56 3.73
CA ALA A 28 16.31 -2.98 5.06
C ALA A 28 17.83 -2.91 5.21
N ARG A 29 18.57 -3.41 4.23
CA ARG A 29 20.03 -3.37 4.20
C ARG A 29 20.56 -1.95 4.08
N GLU A 30 20.09 -1.16 3.10
CA GLU A 30 20.57 0.20 2.84
C GLU A 30 20.20 1.18 3.97
N SER A 31 19.08 0.94 4.68
CA SER A 31 18.66 1.76 5.82
C SER A 31 19.31 1.35 7.15
N GLY A 32 20.06 0.24 7.18
CA GLY A 32 20.69 -0.29 8.38
C GLY A 32 19.74 -0.96 9.38
N THR A 33 18.45 -1.14 9.04
CA THR A 33 17.50 -1.82 9.93
C THR A 33 17.71 -3.33 9.96
N ASN A 34 18.23 -3.89 8.88
CA ASN A 34 18.52 -5.32 8.71
C ASN A 34 17.35 -6.26 9.08
N LYS A 35 16.12 -5.75 8.96
CA LYS A 35 14.92 -6.54 9.25
C LYS A 35 14.78 -7.67 8.23
N ALA A 36 14.52 -8.89 8.72
CA ALA A 36 14.21 -10.02 7.84
C ALA A 36 12.85 -9.81 7.19
N VAL A 37 12.76 -10.10 5.89
CA VAL A 37 11.51 -10.06 5.12
C VAL A 37 11.06 -11.50 4.87
N LEU A 38 9.85 -11.84 5.29
CA LEU A 38 9.25 -13.16 5.08
C LEU A 38 8.02 -13.01 4.18
N VAL A 39 8.07 -13.67 3.04
CA VAL A 39 6.87 -13.91 2.22
C VAL A 39 6.10 -15.05 2.88
N THR A 40 4.84 -14.83 3.22
CA THR A 40 4.10 -15.80 4.04
C THR A 40 2.60 -15.78 3.76
N ALA A 41 2.01 -16.97 3.74
CA ALA A 41 0.57 -17.23 3.81
C ALA A 41 0.17 -17.74 5.20
N ASP A 42 1.09 -17.77 6.18
CA ASP A 42 0.85 -18.28 7.52
C ASP A 42 0.37 -17.15 8.45
N PRO A 43 -0.91 -17.20 8.94
CA PRO A 43 -1.46 -16.21 9.85
C PRO A 43 -0.67 -16.08 11.16
N ASP A 44 -0.05 -17.15 11.65
CA ASP A 44 0.72 -17.10 12.89
C ASP A 44 2.02 -16.32 12.73
N VAL A 45 2.61 -16.32 11.53
CA VAL A 45 3.74 -15.45 11.21
C VAL A 45 3.29 -13.99 11.22
N VAL A 46 2.11 -13.69 10.65
CA VAL A 46 1.54 -12.33 10.61
C VAL A 46 1.28 -11.81 12.02
N ARG A 47 0.69 -12.61 12.92
CA ARG A 47 0.44 -12.22 14.33
C ARG A 47 1.70 -11.86 15.10
N ARG A 48 2.84 -12.46 14.72
CA ARG A 48 4.15 -12.23 15.36
C ARG A 48 5.02 -11.20 14.64
N ALA A 49 4.61 -10.74 13.45
CA ALA A 49 5.38 -9.80 12.66
C ALA A 49 5.53 -8.44 13.37
N ASP A 50 6.67 -7.80 13.15
CA ASP A 50 6.92 -6.43 13.60
C ASP A 50 6.15 -5.42 12.75
N ARG A 51 6.06 -5.68 11.46
CA ARG A 51 5.32 -4.87 10.48
C ARG A 51 4.81 -5.74 9.33
N ILE A 52 3.77 -5.26 8.68
CA ILE A 52 3.04 -6.02 7.67
C ILE A 52 3.00 -5.24 6.36
N VAL A 53 3.22 -5.94 5.25
CA VAL A 53 3.04 -5.41 3.89
C VAL A 53 2.02 -6.27 3.17
N LEU A 54 0.95 -5.65 2.69
CA LEU A 54 -0.09 -6.28 1.88
C LEU A 54 0.01 -5.75 0.44
N PRO A 55 0.63 -6.49 -0.48
CA PRO A 55 0.61 -6.15 -1.89
C PRO A 55 -0.71 -6.57 -2.52
N GLY A 56 -1.00 -6.10 -3.72
CA GLY A 56 -2.12 -6.58 -4.51
C GLY A 56 -2.04 -6.10 -5.95
N VAL A 57 -2.40 -6.96 -6.89
CA VAL A 57 -2.52 -6.66 -8.32
C VAL A 57 -3.75 -7.36 -8.89
N GLY A 58 -4.32 -6.80 -9.96
CA GLY A 58 -5.53 -7.34 -10.60
C GLY A 58 -6.81 -6.69 -10.08
N ALA A 59 -7.92 -7.40 -10.18
CA ALA A 59 -9.22 -6.87 -9.79
C ALA A 59 -9.41 -6.87 -8.27
N TYR A 60 -10.10 -5.85 -7.76
CA TYR A 60 -10.38 -5.69 -6.33
C TYR A 60 -11.04 -6.93 -5.70
N ALA A 61 -12.12 -7.43 -6.33
CA ALA A 61 -12.86 -8.58 -5.83
C ALA A 61 -12.03 -9.88 -5.82
N ASP A 62 -11.11 -10.04 -6.79
CA ASP A 62 -10.23 -11.21 -6.83
C ASP A 62 -9.21 -11.16 -5.70
N CYS A 63 -8.63 -9.99 -5.44
CA CYS A 63 -7.73 -9.79 -4.30
C CYS A 63 -8.45 -10.02 -2.97
N ARG A 64 -9.68 -9.52 -2.83
CA ARG A 64 -10.46 -9.75 -1.60
C ARG A 64 -10.75 -11.23 -1.39
N ARG A 65 -11.23 -11.93 -2.43
CA ARG A 65 -11.47 -13.39 -2.36
C ARG A 65 -10.20 -14.18 -2.05
N GLY A 66 -9.06 -13.79 -2.67
CA GLY A 66 -7.78 -14.43 -2.39
C GLY A 66 -7.36 -14.27 -0.93
N LEU A 67 -7.55 -13.08 -0.36
CA LEU A 67 -7.25 -12.84 1.04
C LEU A 67 -8.17 -13.63 1.98
N ASP A 68 -9.47 -13.70 1.70
CA ASP A 68 -10.45 -14.47 2.46
C ASP A 68 -10.24 -15.99 2.35
N ALA A 69 -9.66 -16.44 1.24
CA ALA A 69 -9.38 -17.86 1.00
C ALA A 69 -8.20 -18.40 1.86
N VAL A 70 -7.40 -17.52 2.45
CA VAL A 70 -6.35 -17.94 3.41
C VAL A 70 -6.94 -18.01 4.81
N PRO A 71 -7.19 -19.20 5.37
CA PRO A 71 -7.87 -19.34 6.65
C PRO A 71 -7.17 -18.59 7.79
N GLY A 72 -7.91 -17.73 8.51
CA GLY A 72 -7.39 -16.96 9.64
C GLY A 72 -6.50 -15.76 9.27
N MET A 73 -6.33 -15.43 7.98
CA MET A 73 -5.45 -14.32 7.56
C MET A 73 -6.07 -12.96 7.88
N VAL A 74 -7.35 -12.76 7.61
CA VAL A 74 -8.04 -11.49 7.89
C VAL A 74 -8.05 -11.22 9.39
N GLU A 75 -8.31 -12.24 10.21
CA GLU A 75 -8.26 -12.16 11.67
C GLU A 75 -6.84 -11.83 12.16
N ALA A 76 -5.81 -12.47 11.59
CA ALA A 76 -4.42 -12.21 11.95
C ALA A 76 -3.98 -10.79 11.58
N LEU A 77 -4.42 -10.29 10.43
CA LEU A 77 -4.20 -8.90 10.01
C LEU A 77 -4.90 -7.92 10.95
N THR A 78 -6.16 -8.18 11.31
CA THR A 78 -6.94 -7.34 12.23
C THR A 78 -6.27 -7.31 13.61
N GLU A 79 -5.90 -8.45 14.15
CA GLU A 79 -5.20 -8.54 15.44
C GLU A 79 -3.87 -7.78 15.41
N ALA A 80 -3.03 -8.02 14.38
CA ALA A 80 -1.71 -7.41 14.31
C ALA A 80 -1.77 -5.89 14.05
N VAL A 81 -2.64 -5.45 13.16
CA VAL A 81 -2.68 -4.05 12.68
C VAL A 81 -3.58 -3.20 13.56
N ILE A 82 -4.81 -3.65 13.83
CA ILE A 82 -5.80 -2.83 14.54
C ILE A 82 -5.65 -2.96 16.06
N GLU A 83 -5.52 -4.17 16.59
CA GLU A 83 -5.47 -4.37 18.04
C GLU A 83 -4.07 -4.12 18.61
N LYS A 84 -3.02 -4.61 17.94
CA LYS A 84 -1.62 -4.45 18.39
C LYS A 84 -0.92 -3.21 17.84
N GLY A 85 -1.54 -2.47 16.91
CA GLY A 85 -0.97 -1.24 16.35
C GLY A 85 0.32 -1.46 15.52
N ARG A 86 0.52 -2.64 14.93
CA ARG A 86 1.72 -2.90 14.12
C ARG A 86 1.70 -2.06 12.85
N PRO A 87 2.84 -1.46 12.44
CA PRO A 87 2.93 -0.71 11.20
C PRO A 87 2.49 -1.55 10.00
N PHE A 88 1.58 -1.01 9.20
CA PHE A 88 1.03 -1.65 8.01
C PHE A 88 1.24 -0.80 6.76
N LEU A 89 1.56 -1.44 5.64
CA LEU A 89 1.68 -0.82 4.33
C LEU A 89 0.88 -1.63 3.29
N GLY A 90 -0.21 -1.05 2.77
CA GLY A 90 -0.90 -1.55 1.59
C GLY A 90 -0.29 -1.03 0.30
N ILE A 91 -0.06 -1.88 -0.71
CA ILE A 91 0.51 -1.50 -2.01
C ILE A 91 -0.50 -1.77 -3.12
N CYS A 92 -0.84 -0.77 -3.90
CA CYS A 92 -1.75 -0.79 -5.03
C CYS A 92 -3.13 -1.34 -4.61
N VAL A 93 -3.55 -2.53 -5.07
CA VAL A 93 -4.81 -3.13 -4.59
C VAL A 93 -4.77 -3.41 -3.09
N GLY A 94 -3.59 -3.67 -2.49
CA GLY A 94 -3.45 -3.79 -1.04
C GLY A 94 -3.82 -2.51 -0.27
N LEU A 95 -3.53 -1.32 -0.83
CA LEU A 95 -4.07 -0.05 -0.33
C LEU A 95 -5.60 -0.03 -0.50
N GLN A 96 -6.09 -0.40 -1.68
CA GLN A 96 -7.51 -0.35 -1.98
C GLN A 96 -8.32 -1.25 -1.05
N LEU A 97 -7.81 -2.43 -0.69
CA LEU A 97 -8.46 -3.35 0.26
C LEU A 97 -8.67 -2.75 1.66
N MET A 98 -7.95 -1.70 2.03
CA MET A 98 -8.19 -0.99 3.30
C MET A 98 -9.48 -0.18 3.30
N ALA A 99 -10.07 0.12 2.13
CA ALA A 99 -11.31 0.86 1.97
C ALA A 99 -12.51 0.16 2.63
N SER A 100 -13.62 0.89 2.78
CA SER A 100 -14.90 0.27 3.17
C SER A 100 -15.35 -0.73 2.11
N ARG A 101 -15.24 -0.38 0.82
CA ARG A 101 -15.67 -1.24 -0.29
C ARG A 101 -15.04 -0.82 -1.63
N GLY A 102 -15.00 -1.76 -2.57
CA GLY A 102 -14.66 -1.52 -3.96
C GLY A 102 -15.89 -1.57 -4.86
N LEU A 103 -15.94 -0.67 -5.85
CA LEU A 103 -17.03 -0.56 -6.82
C LEU A 103 -16.63 -1.04 -8.22
N GLU A 104 -15.65 -1.93 -8.30
CA GLU A 104 -15.20 -2.56 -9.55
C GLU A 104 -16.09 -3.75 -9.91
N HIS A 105 -16.83 -3.64 -11.02
CA HIS A 105 -17.77 -4.68 -11.51
C HIS A 105 -18.84 -5.12 -10.51
N GLY A 106 -19.15 -4.30 -9.52
CA GLY A 106 -20.09 -4.56 -8.45
C GLY A 106 -19.56 -4.06 -7.12
N VAL A 107 -20.28 -4.32 -6.03
CA VAL A 107 -19.87 -3.94 -4.69
C VAL A 107 -19.18 -5.12 -4.01
N THR A 108 -17.96 -4.90 -3.54
CA THR A 108 -17.21 -5.87 -2.74
C THR A 108 -16.71 -5.17 -1.48
N GLU A 109 -17.01 -5.71 -0.30
CA GLU A 109 -16.58 -5.17 0.99
C GLU A 109 -15.04 -5.26 1.13
N GLY A 110 -14.45 -4.19 1.70
CA GLY A 110 -13.03 -4.12 2.03
C GLY A 110 -12.73 -4.56 3.46
N LEU A 111 -11.59 -4.10 3.98
CA LEU A 111 -11.21 -4.29 5.37
C LEU A 111 -11.83 -3.21 6.29
N GLY A 112 -12.31 -2.11 5.72
CA GLY A 112 -12.96 -1.02 6.47
C GLY A 112 -12.02 -0.22 7.37
N TRP A 113 -10.72 -0.22 7.07
CA TRP A 113 -9.73 0.48 7.89
C TRP A 113 -9.59 1.96 7.54
N ILE A 114 -9.86 2.32 6.31
CA ILE A 114 -9.96 3.70 5.80
C ILE A 114 -11.36 3.88 5.24
N GLU A 115 -12.16 4.76 5.82
CA GLU A 115 -13.51 5.00 5.33
C GLU A 115 -13.47 5.61 3.92
N GLY A 116 -14.26 5.03 3.00
CA GLY A 116 -14.34 5.47 1.62
C GLY A 116 -14.51 4.33 0.64
N ASP A 117 -14.66 4.69 -0.62
CA ASP A 117 -14.93 3.77 -1.72
C ASP A 117 -13.75 3.73 -2.70
N VAL A 118 -13.46 2.53 -3.23
CA VAL A 118 -12.57 2.39 -4.39
C VAL A 118 -13.41 2.58 -5.64
N VAL A 119 -13.12 3.65 -6.37
CA VAL A 119 -13.90 4.10 -7.54
C VAL A 119 -13.05 4.12 -8.81
N LYS A 120 -13.71 4.01 -9.96
CA LYS A 120 -13.03 4.14 -11.26
C LYS A 120 -12.47 5.55 -11.45
N ILE A 121 -11.27 5.63 -11.99
CA ILE A 121 -10.68 6.91 -12.40
C ILE A 121 -11.49 7.48 -13.57
N THR A 122 -11.88 8.74 -13.45
CA THR A 122 -12.61 9.49 -14.49
C THR A 122 -11.89 10.82 -14.73
N PRO A 123 -10.84 10.82 -15.59
CA PRO A 123 -10.12 12.05 -15.90
C PRO A 123 -11.04 13.09 -16.55
N ALA A 124 -10.84 14.36 -16.21
CA ALA A 124 -11.58 15.45 -16.88
C ALA A 124 -11.15 15.63 -18.33
N ASP A 125 -9.92 15.22 -18.69
CA ASP A 125 -9.42 15.20 -20.05
C ASP A 125 -9.73 13.83 -20.70
N PRO A 126 -10.61 13.78 -21.73
CA PRO A 126 -10.96 12.54 -22.41
C PRO A 126 -9.82 11.93 -23.25
N ALA A 127 -8.73 12.69 -23.50
CA ALA A 127 -7.56 12.17 -24.20
C ALA A 127 -6.71 11.24 -23.31
N LEU A 128 -6.86 11.33 -22.00
CA LEU A 128 -6.15 10.46 -21.06
C LEU A 128 -6.76 9.06 -21.03
N LYS A 129 -5.89 8.07 -21.18
CA LYS A 129 -6.29 6.66 -21.21
C LYS A 129 -6.39 6.08 -19.81
N ILE A 130 -7.31 5.13 -19.64
CA ILE A 130 -7.37 4.27 -18.46
C ILE A 130 -6.86 2.88 -18.88
N PRO A 131 -5.93 2.28 -18.12
CA PRO A 131 -5.43 2.67 -16.80
C PRO A 131 -4.50 3.91 -16.82
N HIS A 132 -4.46 4.64 -15.69
CA HIS A 132 -3.36 5.54 -15.36
C HIS A 132 -2.09 4.70 -15.24
N MET A 133 -1.22 4.78 -16.22
CA MET A 133 -0.02 3.95 -16.33
C MET A 133 1.19 4.81 -16.68
N GLY A 134 2.22 4.75 -15.84
CA GLY A 134 3.46 5.49 -16.03
C GLY A 134 3.97 6.17 -14.77
N TRP A 135 4.92 7.06 -14.99
CA TRP A 135 5.53 7.87 -13.94
C TRP A 135 4.71 9.14 -13.70
N ASN A 136 4.50 9.47 -12.43
CA ASN A 136 3.80 10.69 -12.06
C ASN A 136 4.33 11.22 -10.73
N SER A 137 4.30 12.53 -10.56
CA SER A 137 4.76 13.20 -9.35
C SER A 137 3.72 13.11 -8.24
N LEU A 138 4.18 13.22 -6.99
CA LEU A 138 3.33 13.22 -5.80
C LEU A 138 3.11 14.65 -5.31
N ASN A 139 1.86 15.06 -5.18
CA ASN A 139 1.48 16.32 -4.55
C ASN A 139 1.17 16.06 -3.07
N LEU A 140 2.03 16.52 -2.18
CA LEU A 140 1.90 16.31 -0.74
C LEU A 140 0.71 17.11 -0.19
N ALA A 141 -0.28 16.43 0.38
CA ALA A 141 -1.41 17.04 1.06
C ALA A 141 -1.10 17.33 2.54
N ARG A 142 -0.34 16.45 3.18
CA ARG A 142 0.14 16.63 4.56
C ARG A 142 1.42 15.84 4.83
N PRO A 143 2.22 16.25 5.82
CA PRO A 143 3.40 15.49 6.24
C PRO A 143 3.01 14.09 6.74
N HIS A 144 3.84 13.09 6.42
CA HIS A 144 3.72 11.73 6.93
C HIS A 144 5.11 11.07 7.02
N PRO A 145 5.40 10.27 8.05
CA PRO A 145 6.72 9.65 8.24
C PRO A 145 7.22 8.84 7.04
N ILE A 146 6.34 8.12 6.31
CA ILE A 146 6.75 7.32 5.15
C ILE A 146 7.24 8.16 3.97
N LEU A 147 6.88 9.44 3.88
CA LEU A 147 7.35 10.37 2.84
C LEU A 147 8.44 11.34 3.34
N LYS A 148 8.89 11.19 4.59
CA LYS A 148 9.90 12.09 5.18
C LYS A 148 11.19 12.10 4.35
N GLY A 149 11.61 13.32 3.96
CA GLY A 149 12.86 13.53 3.22
C GLY A 149 12.82 13.09 1.75
N ILE A 150 11.65 12.70 1.22
CA ILE A 150 11.46 12.37 -0.19
C ILE A 150 11.03 13.65 -0.92
N PRO A 151 11.79 14.13 -1.92
CA PRO A 151 11.37 15.26 -2.75
C PRO A 151 10.10 14.90 -3.52
N THR A 152 9.04 15.70 -3.33
CA THR A 152 7.73 15.56 -3.98
C THR A 152 7.38 16.85 -4.73
N GLY A 153 6.33 16.82 -5.55
CA GLY A 153 5.92 17.96 -6.36
C GLY A 153 6.74 18.12 -7.62
N GLU A 154 6.62 19.30 -8.26
CA GLU A 154 7.33 19.62 -9.49
C GLU A 154 8.86 19.57 -9.27
N GLY A 155 9.56 18.84 -10.14
CA GLY A 155 11.01 18.62 -10.01
C GLY A 155 11.42 17.64 -8.93
N GLY A 156 10.46 17.02 -8.22
CA GLY A 156 10.70 15.97 -7.25
C GLY A 156 10.97 14.59 -7.89
N LEU A 157 10.80 13.54 -7.10
CA LEU A 157 10.89 12.15 -7.57
C LEU A 157 9.51 11.66 -8.00
N ASP A 158 9.49 10.91 -9.09
CA ASP A 158 8.26 10.31 -9.61
C ASP A 158 8.01 8.91 -9.04
N ALA A 159 6.74 8.56 -8.95
CA ALA A 159 6.24 7.24 -8.58
C ALA A 159 5.65 6.53 -9.81
N TYR A 160 5.75 5.20 -9.86
CA TYR A 160 5.23 4.39 -10.94
C TYR A 160 3.82 3.88 -10.62
N PHE A 161 2.86 4.30 -11.43
CA PHE A 161 1.45 3.94 -11.34
C PHE A 161 1.05 2.95 -12.44
N VAL A 162 0.12 2.07 -12.12
CA VAL A 162 -0.62 1.24 -13.09
C VAL A 162 -1.92 0.80 -12.45
N HIS A 163 -3.00 1.59 -12.63
CA HIS A 163 -4.29 1.30 -12.02
C HIS A 163 -5.44 2.01 -12.74
N SER A 164 -6.64 1.42 -12.69
CA SER A 164 -7.87 1.97 -13.24
C SER A 164 -8.82 2.49 -12.17
N TYR A 165 -8.59 2.11 -10.92
CA TYR A 165 -9.38 2.47 -9.75
C TYR A 165 -8.49 3.09 -8.69
N HIS A 166 -9.05 3.94 -7.82
CA HIS A 166 -8.34 4.52 -6.69
C HIS A 166 -9.27 4.66 -5.48
N LEU A 167 -8.71 4.69 -4.29
CA LEU A 167 -9.44 4.97 -3.06
C LEU A 167 -9.83 6.45 -3.00
N LYS A 168 -11.12 6.73 -2.89
CA LYS A 168 -11.66 8.03 -2.54
C LYS A 168 -12.00 8.02 -1.04
N ALA A 169 -11.05 8.46 -0.22
CA ALA A 169 -11.23 8.51 1.22
C ALA A 169 -12.31 9.50 1.60
N ALA A 170 -13.20 9.11 2.52
CA ALA A 170 -14.27 9.96 3.02
C ALA A 170 -13.70 11.09 3.90
N ASN A 171 -12.63 10.81 4.66
CA ASN A 171 -11.94 11.81 5.46
C ASN A 171 -10.71 12.33 4.71
N PRO A 172 -10.70 13.59 4.23
CA PRO A 172 -9.56 14.18 3.53
C PRO A 172 -8.28 14.21 4.38
N ALA A 173 -8.38 14.23 5.71
CA ALA A 173 -7.23 14.21 6.61
C ALA A 173 -6.45 12.88 6.55
N GLU A 174 -7.01 11.81 6.00
CA GLU A 174 -6.34 10.54 5.79
C GLU A 174 -5.57 10.50 4.46
N VAL A 175 -5.83 11.45 3.54
CA VAL A 175 -5.05 11.60 2.31
C VAL A 175 -3.72 12.27 2.63
N VAL A 176 -2.62 11.57 2.36
CA VAL A 176 -1.26 12.06 2.59
C VAL A 176 -0.68 12.72 1.35
N ALA A 177 -0.91 12.12 0.18
CA ALA A 177 -0.49 12.66 -1.11
C ALA A 177 -1.46 12.28 -2.21
N THR A 178 -1.53 13.12 -3.24
CA THR A 178 -2.27 12.88 -4.47
C THR A 178 -1.32 12.86 -5.67
N ALA A 179 -1.79 12.35 -6.80
CA ALA A 179 -1.19 12.55 -8.11
C ALA A 179 -2.22 13.23 -9.02
N ASP A 180 -1.77 14.02 -9.96
CA ASP A 180 -2.67 14.66 -10.93
C ASP A 180 -2.79 13.78 -12.17
N TYR A 181 -4.02 13.45 -12.52
CA TYR A 181 -4.35 12.74 -13.77
C TYR A 181 -5.63 13.34 -14.39
N ALA A 182 -5.56 14.65 -14.74
CA ALA A 182 -6.70 15.51 -15.06
C ALA A 182 -7.80 15.43 -13.97
N GLY A 183 -7.34 15.46 -12.75
CA GLY A 183 -8.10 15.31 -11.51
C GLY A 183 -7.24 14.65 -10.43
N ALA A 184 -7.50 15.00 -9.18
CA ALA A 184 -6.73 14.48 -8.06
C ALA A 184 -7.02 12.99 -7.83
N ILE A 185 -5.99 12.17 -7.87
CA ILE A 185 -6.03 10.75 -7.54
C ILE A 185 -5.32 10.56 -6.21
N THR A 186 -5.94 9.85 -5.27
CA THR A 186 -5.28 9.47 -4.01
C THR A 186 -4.08 8.57 -4.30
N ALA A 187 -2.89 9.07 -4.02
CA ALA A 187 -1.63 8.36 -4.23
C ALA A 187 -1.12 7.71 -2.95
N VAL A 188 -1.32 8.36 -1.81
CA VAL A 188 -0.92 7.85 -0.48
C VAL A 188 -2.00 8.19 0.54
N VAL A 189 -2.35 7.21 1.37
CA VAL A 189 -3.18 7.40 2.56
C VAL A 189 -2.41 7.03 3.82
N GLY A 190 -2.86 7.57 4.97
CA GLY A 190 -2.28 7.21 6.26
C GLY A 190 -3.17 7.59 7.42
N ARG A 191 -3.30 6.66 8.41
CA ARG A 191 -4.02 6.85 9.66
C ARG A 191 -3.35 6.03 10.76
N GLY A 192 -2.91 6.68 11.85
CA GLY A 192 -2.24 5.97 12.95
C GLY A 192 -1.05 5.15 12.44
N ASN A 193 -1.11 3.84 12.62
CA ASN A 193 -0.10 2.88 12.20
C ASN A 193 -0.33 2.30 10.78
N ILE A 194 -1.35 2.78 10.06
CA ILE A 194 -1.74 2.27 8.75
C ILE A 194 -1.32 3.27 7.68
N ALA A 195 -0.65 2.80 6.64
CA ALA A 195 -0.32 3.56 5.45
C ALA A 195 -0.58 2.73 4.18
N GLY A 196 -0.76 3.40 3.06
CA GLY A 196 -0.89 2.72 1.77
C GLY A 196 -0.46 3.61 0.61
N THR A 197 0.03 2.97 -0.46
CA THR A 197 0.43 3.62 -1.71
C THR A 197 -0.38 3.05 -2.88
N GLN A 198 -0.93 3.90 -3.73
CA GLN A 198 -1.57 3.48 -4.98
C GLN A 198 -0.53 3.08 -6.02
N PHE A 199 0.63 3.70 -5.99
CA PHE A 199 1.76 3.33 -6.83
C PHE A 199 2.53 2.14 -6.25
N HIS A 200 3.41 1.60 -7.06
CA HIS A 200 4.27 0.48 -6.74
C HIS A 200 5.65 0.98 -6.25
N PRO A 201 5.93 1.01 -4.94
CA PRO A 201 7.24 1.45 -4.46
C PRO A 201 8.37 0.55 -4.97
N GLU A 202 8.13 -0.76 -5.16
CA GLU A 202 9.11 -1.71 -5.71
C GLU A 202 9.49 -1.41 -7.17
N LYS A 203 8.69 -0.59 -7.88
CA LYS A 203 8.94 -0.12 -9.24
C LYS A 203 9.32 1.35 -9.32
N SER A 204 9.24 2.10 -8.21
CA SER A 204 9.41 3.55 -8.15
C SER A 204 10.85 4.00 -7.85
N GLN A 205 11.84 3.16 -8.15
CA GLN A 205 13.27 3.48 -8.07
C GLN A 205 13.66 4.15 -6.73
N ARG A 206 14.28 5.35 -6.78
CA ARG A 206 14.76 6.08 -5.60
C ARG A 206 13.64 6.47 -4.65
N LEU A 207 12.49 6.94 -5.16
CA LEU A 207 11.32 7.28 -4.36
C LEU A 207 10.84 6.05 -3.58
N GLY A 208 10.67 4.94 -4.28
CA GLY A 208 10.16 3.71 -3.69
C GLY A 208 11.09 3.14 -2.62
N LEU A 209 12.41 3.10 -2.86
CA LEU A 209 13.38 2.62 -1.87
C LEU A 209 13.42 3.52 -0.64
N ALA A 210 13.37 4.85 -0.80
CA ALA A 210 13.32 5.78 0.31
C ALA A 210 12.04 5.61 1.14
N LEU A 211 10.87 5.44 0.48
CA LEU A 211 9.62 5.18 1.16
C LEU A 211 9.65 3.87 1.95
N LEU A 212 10.15 2.78 1.35
CA LEU A 212 10.27 1.50 2.04
C LEU A 212 11.24 1.59 3.22
N ALA A 213 12.36 2.30 3.07
CA ALA A 213 13.31 2.55 4.17
C ALA A 213 12.65 3.34 5.31
N ASN A 214 11.86 4.36 4.98
CA ASN A 214 11.08 5.11 5.97
C ASN A 214 10.06 4.22 6.67
N PHE A 215 9.31 3.39 5.93
CA PHE A 215 8.36 2.43 6.49
C PHE A 215 9.04 1.45 7.45
N LEU A 216 10.22 0.94 7.11
CA LEU A 216 10.97 0.02 7.97
C LEU A 216 11.45 0.65 9.28
N LYS A 217 11.61 1.98 9.32
CA LYS A 217 11.99 2.75 10.51
C LYS A 217 10.79 3.35 11.25
N TRP A 218 9.64 3.38 10.61
CA TRP A 218 8.46 4.04 11.16
C TRP A 218 7.98 3.39 12.45
N THR A 219 7.81 4.20 13.49
CA THR A 219 7.20 3.87 14.78
C THR A 219 6.03 4.83 14.96
N PRO A 220 4.78 4.41 14.64
CA PRO A 220 3.58 5.21 14.76
C PRO A 220 3.20 5.54 16.20
#